data_2473ab414f2649af923d50512890c24c
#
_entry.id   2473ab414f2649af923d50512890c24c
#
_cell.length_a   1.000
_cell.length_b   1.000
_cell.length_c   1.000
_cell.angle_alpha   90.00
_cell.angle_beta   90.00
_cell.angle_gamma   90.00
#
_symmetry.space_group_name_H-M   'P 1'
#
loop_
_entity.id
_entity.type
_entity.pdbx_description
1 polymer ?
#
loop_
_entity_poly.entity_id
_entity_poly.type
_entity_poly.pdbx_seq_one_letter_code
_entity_poly.pdbx_strand_id
1 'polypeptide(L)'
;YHHRDYTDAFGEVLVNSNSRTKRYKGDLANGYKTIQHDINGYADFSAHIIAAVYTSSVNEDVSTSWALPLIPRQAKITNLPAIFNDEENPWFDYTNPANWELKAWLEPNPNGQHLCERTFRGTGGRYTWSLTEAERKQLRQACKGNSCTIRIGLYSNGTTWASYHDRTFIIKDPMPTAGTPTWESTNHLDLADKDTVIKGYSSIEVTIPEAIPVKEATIKQYKVIAGDKIVSGTSSGVFKLENINDSIIKVYVEDSRGNTVEKILNISNYKQYTPPVITTLSLERAKGGIGSNVTLSYKGIFWNNNFGKASNGVTAQHYYKEQGAGTWIQGSTAIPPKVFRSDEFNGEYEIRGDLEANGFDVGKNYDIKLIATDKLASAEKTTILTSGIPNMAIHRNGVAFGAFYDSDVGGPLQVEGRNIANFTYSLEEQWTGEYWLDGKKIYTKTVTVNFNDGPNTTPHGIENFGTLIDWQIRWYDTMDKNWRYGNRRDNNDICIVLSSVDATNITIKAAGSSWQSRTKDRYVTLRYTKEEVEE
;
A
#
# COMPACT_ATOMS: atom_id res chain seq x y z
N TYR A 1 34.23 28.70 36.61
CA TYR A 1 33.60 28.69 37.95
C TYR A 1 32.35 27.85 37.86
N HIS A 2 32.41 26.66 38.43
CA HIS A 2 31.24 25.85 38.60
C HIS A 2 30.30 26.53 39.61
N HIS A 3 28.99 26.43 39.39
CA HIS A 3 27.98 26.63 40.41
C HIS A 3 28.32 25.80 41.64
N ARG A 4 29.03 26.35 42.55
CA ARG A 4 29.09 25.82 43.89
C ARG A 4 28.53 26.90 44.77
N ASP A 5 27.42 26.61 45.42
CA ASP A 5 27.06 27.38 46.57
C ASP A 5 28.31 27.42 47.48
N TYR A 6 28.69 28.59 47.89
CA TYR A 6 29.78 28.66 48.84
C TYR A 6 29.41 27.88 50.07
N THR A 7 30.16 26.85 50.30
CA THR A 7 30.03 26.06 51.52
C THR A 7 31.01 26.68 52.53
N ASP A 8 30.43 27.14 53.61
CA ASP A 8 31.18 27.63 54.73
C ASP A 8 31.84 26.45 55.46
N ALA A 9 33.15 26.52 55.63
CA ALA A 9 33.92 25.51 56.37
C ALA A 9 33.75 25.61 57.90
N PHE A 10 32.99 26.55 58.40
CA PHE A 10 32.95 26.92 59.80
C PHE A 10 31.59 26.68 60.48
N GLY A 11 30.78 25.83 60.02
CA GLY A 11 29.70 25.21 60.79
C GLY A 11 28.61 26.09 61.41
N GLU A 12 28.66 27.41 61.37
CA GLU A 12 27.62 28.28 61.90
C GLU A 12 27.46 29.56 61.11
N VAL A 13 26.33 29.71 60.42
CA VAL A 13 25.87 30.99 59.85
C VAL A 13 24.88 31.59 60.87
N LEU A 14 25.27 32.69 61.49
CA LEU A 14 24.36 33.48 62.31
C LEU A 14 23.49 34.35 61.36
N VAL A 15 22.34 33.83 60.96
CA VAL A 15 21.32 34.63 60.29
C VAL A 15 20.62 35.45 61.37
N ASN A 16 20.94 36.72 61.39
CA ASN A 16 20.21 37.84 61.98
C ASN A 16 19.22 37.44 63.10
N SER A 17 19.69 37.06 64.22
CA SER A 17 18.88 36.98 65.42
C SER A 17 19.70 37.41 66.65
N ASN A 18 19.09 38.32 67.40
CA ASN A 18 19.57 38.74 68.72
C ASN A 18 19.69 37.63 69.76
N SER A 19 19.74 36.39 69.38
CA SER A 19 19.85 35.26 70.28
C SER A 19 21.26 34.69 70.25
N ARG A 20 21.97 34.94 71.31
CA ARG A 20 23.13 34.19 71.74
C ARG A 20 22.78 32.73 71.73
N THR A 21 23.02 31.98 70.70
CA THR A 21 22.92 30.52 70.95
C THR A 21 23.51 29.69 69.87
N LYS A 22 24.28 28.87 70.32
CA LYS A 22 24.86 27.58 70.00
C LYS A 22 26.23 27.69 69.36
N ARG A 23 27.20 27.71 70.25
CA ARG A 23 28.58 27.34 69.97
C ARG A 23 28.60 25.85 69.63
N TYR A 24 28.90 25.53 68.40
CA TYR A 24 29.33 24.18 68.10
C TYR A 24 30.83 24.09 68.40
N LYS A 25 31.17 23.40 69.47
CA LYS A 25 32.48 22.77 69.64
C LYS A 25 32.49 21.57 68.73
N GLY A 26 32.93 21.70 67.56
CA GLY A 26 33.09 20.59 66.63
C GLY A 26 34.31 20.84 65.78
N ASP A 27 34.99 19.76 65.40
CA ASP A 27 36.08 19.82 64.48
C ASP A 27 35.71 20.63 63.21
N LEU A 28 36.46 21.66 62.95
CA LEU A 28 36.39 22.51 61.77
C LEU A 28 36.56 21.73 60.46
N ALA A 29 36.77 20.45 60.51
CA ALA A 29 37.19 19.69 59.35
C ALA A 29 36.05 19.27 58.42
N ASN A 30 34.77 19.28 58.82
CA ASN A 30 33.70 18.66 58.02
C ASN A 30 32.34 19.36 58.01
N GLY A 31 32.28 20.64 58.32
CA GLY A 31 31.01 21.39 58.32
C GLY A 31 30.81 22.22 57.05
N TYR A 32 30.16 21.71 56.07
CA TYR A 32 29.69 22.49 54.95
C TYR A 32 28.26 23.00 55.20
N LYS A 33 28.03 24.28 55.02
CA LYS A 33 26.69 24.85 55.05
C LYS A 33 26.37 25.53 53.74
N THR A 34 25.27 25.12 53.13
CA THR A 34 24.80 25.73 51.90
C THR A 34 24.22 27.10 52.21
N ILE A 35 24.78 28.13 51.60
CA ILE A 35 24.28 29.49 51.65
C ILE A 35 23.38 29.72 50.44
N GLN A 36 22.14 30.10 50.69
CA GLN A 36 21.21 30.47 49.63
C GLN A 36 21.58 31.87 49.08
N HIS A 37 21.53 32.01 47.79
CA HIS A 37 21.75 33.24 47.07
C HIS A 37 20.53 33.60 46.26
N ASP A 38 20.25 34.86 46.11
CA ASP A 38 19.20 35.36 45.23
C ASP A 38 19.51 35.10 43.72
N ILE A 39 18.59 35.50 42.86
CA ILE A 39 18.73 35.28 41.44
C ILE A 39 19.92 36.07 40.87
N ASN A 40 20.39 37.12 41.52
CA ASN A 40 21.51 37.96 41.12
C ASN A 40 22.83 37.49 41.75
N GLY A 41 22.83 36.47 42.57
CA GLY A 41 24.03 35.93 43.21
C GLY A 41 24.41 36.57 44.54
N TYR A 42 23.57 37.41 45.09
CA TYR A 42 23.78 37.97 46.41
C TYR A 42 23.30 37.03 47.51
N ALA A 43 24.09 36.88 48.56
CA ALA A 43 23.62 36.25 49.78
C ALA A 43 22.64 37.21 50.49
N ASP A 44 21.61 36.66 51.08
CA ASP A 44 20.58 37.42 51.81
C ASP A 44 21.05 37.91 53.20
N PHE A 45 22.25 37.58 53.55
CA PHE A 45 22.85 37.97 54.84
C PHE A 45 24.37 38.15 54.71
N SER A 46 24.96 38.84 55.65
CA SER A 46 26.42 38.93 55.81
C SER A 46 26.94 37.89 56.79
N ALA A 47 28.08 37.30 56.47
CA ALA A 47 28.72 36.34 57.38
C ALA A 47 29.61 37.07 58.40
N HIS A 48 29.50 36.64 59.63
CA HIS A 48 30.33 37.10 60.69
C HIS A 48 31.17 35.91 61.21
N ILE A 49 32.46 36.12 61.29
CA ILE A 49 33.34 35.16 61.99
C ILE A 49 33.58 35.70 63.36
N ILE A 50 33.19 34.92 64.35
CA ILE A 50 33.46 35.21 65.76
C ILE A 50 34.50 34.21 66.21
N ALA A 51 35.68 34.67 66.47
CA ALA A 51 36.72 33.89 67.16
C ALA A 51 36.73 34.29 68.63
N ALA A 52 36.35 33.33 69.46
CA ALA A 52 36.41 33.54 70.91
C ALA A 52 37.70 32.92 71.47
N VAL A 53 38.52 33.74 72.04
CA VAL A 53 39.71 33.26 72.79
C VAL A 53 39.39 33.24 74.23
N TYR A 54 39.40 32.04 74.79
CA TYR A 54 39.18 31.82 76.22
C TYR A 54 40.53 31.64 76.95
N THR A 55 40.85 32.62 77.79
CA THR A 55 41.94 32.45 78.71
C THR A 55 41.36 32.36 80.12
N SER A 56 42.14 31.86 81.08
CA SER A 56 41.69 31.70 82.45
C SER A 56 41.35 33.03 83.18
N SER A 57 41.59 34.13 82.56
CA SER A 57 41.44 35.46 83.19
C SER A 57 40.66 36.49 82.36
N VAL A 58 40.46 36.30 81.10
CA VAL A 58 39.74 37.26 80.25
C VAL A 58 38.95 36.48 79.16
N ASN A 59 37.65 36.79 79.04
CA ASN A 59 36.83 36.37 77.91
C ASN A 59 36.74 37.52 76.97
N GLU A 60 37.56 37.52 75.95
CA GLU A 60 37.44 38.48 74.84
C GLU A 60 36.93 37.78 73.59
N ASP A 61 35.79 38.24 73.08
CA ASP A 61 35.27 37.83 71.84
C ASP A 61 35.84 38.79 70.74
N VAL A 62 36.70 38.27 69.91
CA VAL A 62 37.12 39.00 68.70
C VAL A 62 36.17 38.61 67.57
N SER A 63 35.37 39.55 67.16
CA SER A 63 34.46 39.35 66.04
C SER A 63 34.93 40.19 64.84
N THR A 64 34.94 39.59 63.71
CA THR A 64 35.08 40.30 62.44
C THR A 64 33.93 39.95 61.53
N SER A 65 33.41 40.92 60.83
CA SER A 65 32.35 40.70 59.85
C SER A 65 32.91 40.89 58.43
N TRP A 66 32.59 39.91 57.59
CA TRP A 66 32.91 40.00 56.20
C TRP A 66 31.61 40.01 55.39
N ALA A 67 31.52 40.95 54.47
CA ALA A 67 30.50 40.84 53.42
C ALA A 67 30.85 39.60 52.58
N LEU A 68 29.93 38.73 52.45
CA LEU A 68 30.10 37.61 51.50
C LEU A 68 30.27 38.18 50.11
N PRO A 69 31.28 37.75 49.36
CA PRO A 69 31.43 38.21 48.00
C PRO A 69 30.22 37.79 47.16
N LEU A 70 29.83 38.67 46.27
CA LEU A 70 28.84 38.32 45.24
C LEU A 70 29.29 37.04 44.53
N ILE A 71 28.45 36.04 44.51
CA ILE A 71 28.64 34.87 43.64
C ILE A 71 28.08 35.23 42.27
N PRO A 72 28.92 35.48 41.28
CA PRO A 72 28.43 35.85 39.99
C PRO A 72 27.55 34.74 39.40
N ARG A 73 26.27 35.01 39.23
CA ARG A 73 25.37 34.09 38.57
C ARG A 73 25.71 33.99 37.12
N GLN A 74 25.73 32.75 36.64
CA GLN A 74 25.90 32.53 35.20
C GLN A 74 24.72 33.12 34.42
N ALA A 75 25.02 33.59 33.25
CA ALA A 75 23.98 33.98 32.31
C ALA A 75 23.15 32.76 31.96
N LYS A 76 21.88 32.97 31.69
CA LYS A 76 20.98 31.91 31.23
C LYS A 76 19.96 32.44 30.24
N ILE A 77 19.54 31.57 29.35
CA ILE A 77 18.40 31.83 28.49
C ILE A 77 17.14 31.62 29.36
N THR A 78 16.26 32.61 29.36
CA THR A 78 15.03 32.61 30.19
C THR A 78 13.79 32.34 29.37
N ASN A 79 13.80 32.69 28.09
CA ASN A 79 12.69 32.47 27.19
C ASN A 79 13.16 32.40 25.73
N LEU A 80 12.56 31.60 24.91
CA LEU A 80 12.76 31.54 23.46
C LEU A 80 11.61 30.80 22.81
N PRO A 81 11.29 31.05 21.53
CA PRO A 81 10.27 30.31 20.81
C PRO A 81 10.52 28.80 20.77
N ALA A 82 9.45 28.03 20.79
CA ALA A 82 9.55 26.57 20.61
C ALA A 82 9.95 26.19 19.18
N ILE A 83 9.60 27.02 18.21
CA ILE A 83 9.80 26.82 16.77
C ILE A 83 10.39 28.09 16.18
N PHE A 84 11.39 27.92 15.30
CA PHE A 84 11.94 28.96 14.43
C PHE A 84 11.76 28.51 12.98
N ASN A 85 11.64 29.45 12.06
CA ASN A 85 11.68 29.17 10.64
C ASN A 85 12.88 29.82 9.94
N ASP A 86 13.14 29.37 8.72
CA ASP A 86 14.32 29.80 7.95
C ASP A 86 14.25 31.24 7.43
N GLU A 87 13.10 31.91 7.51
CA GLU A 87 12.91 33.31 7.08
C GLU A 87 13.03 34.30 8.25
N GLU A 88 12.84 33.80 9.47
CA GLU A 88 12.92 34.64 10.68
C GLU A 88 14.35 34.73 11.22
N ASN A 89 14.56 35.73 12.03
CA ASN A 89 15.77 35.84 12.84
C ASN A 89 15.52 35.18 14.20
N PRO A 90 16.27 34.13 14.56
CA PRO A 90 16.15 33.51 15.87
C PRO A 90 16.44 34.53 17.00
N TRP A 91 15.75 34.36 18.11
CA TRP A 91 15.95 35.20 19.27
C TRP A 91 15.76 34.42 20.56
N PHE A 92 16.32 34.92 21.65
CA PHE A 92 16.03 34.46 23.00
C PHE A 92 16.09 35.62 23.98
N ASP A 93 15.36 35.53 25.06
CA ASP A 93 15.50 36.41 26.23
C ASP A 93 16.49 35.78 27.19
N TYR A 94 17.33 36.60 27.81
CA TYR A 94 18.39 36.13 28.68
C TYR A 94 18.55 37.02 29.92
N THR A 95 19.20 36.48 30.93
CA THR A 95 19.71 37.22 32.08
C THR A 95 21.22 37.02 32.20
N ASN A 96 21.94 38.08 32.58
CA ASN A 96 23.39 38.07 32.78
C ASN A 96 23.74 39.00 33.95
N PRO A 97 23.42 38.62 35.17
CA PRO A 97 23.58 39.52 36.33
C PRO A 97 25.03 40.02 36.54
N ALA A 98 25.99 39.21 36.15
CA ALA A 98 27.39 39.52 36.27
C ALA A 98 27.95 40.41 35.14
N ASN A 99 27.09 40.74 34.14
CA ASN A 99 27.47 41.50 32.95
C ASN A 99 28.73 40.96 32.23
N TRP A 100 28.84 39.64 32.19
CA TRP A 100 29.93 38.98 31.46
C TRP A 100 29.80 39.20 29.96
N GLU A 101 30.89 39.04 29.26
CA GLU A 101 30.83 38.88 27.83
C GLU A 101 30.16 37.53 27.51
N LEU A 102 29.18 37.59 26.64
CA LEU A 102 28.39 36.43 26.24
C LEU A 102 28.71 36.04 24.79
N LYS A 103 28.70 34.76 24.51
CA LYS A 103 28.75 34.22 23.16
C LYS A 103 27.52 33.37 22.93
N ALA A 104 26.62 33.84 22.04
CA ALA A 104 25.49 33.07 21.57
C ALA A 104 25.91 32.25 20.37
N TRP A 105 25.41 31.02 20.30
CA TRP A 105 25.70 30.10 19.23
C TRP A 105 24.48 29.26 18.82
N LEU A 106 24.48 28.82 17.55
CA LEU A 106 23.50 27.93 16.97
C LEU A 106 24.20 26.67 16.48
N GLU A 107 23.61 25.52 16.78
CA GLU A 107 24.05 24.21 16.34
C GLU A 107 22.86 23.45 15.70
N PRO A 108 22.91 23.13 14.39
CA PRO A 108 21.80 22.53 13.69
C PRO A 108 21.57 21.04 14.05
N ASN A 109 22.51 20.42 14.72
CA ASN A 109 22.40 19.06 15.23
C ASN A 109 23.04 19.02 16.61
N PRO A 110 22.31 18.70 17.68
CA PRO A 110 22.93 18.53 18.99
C PRO A 110 24.11 17.56 18.92
N ASN A 111 25.31 18.03 19.22
CA ASN A 111 26.63 17.44 19.07
C ASN A 111 27.35 17.70 17.71
N GLY A 112 26.85 18.61 16.88
CA GLY A 112 27.51 19.11 15.68
C GLY A 112 28.48 20.26 15.96
N GLN A 113 28.92 20.93 14.87
CA GLN A 113 29.68 22.14 14.95
C GLN A 113 28.76 23.37 15.10
N HIS A 114 29.18 24.36 15.85
CA HIS A 114 28.50 25.64 15.89
C HIS A 114 28.49 26.27 14.50
N LEU A 115 27.30 26.50 13.98
CA LEU A 115 27.14 27.06 12.65
C LEU A 115 27.37 28.57 12.62
N CYS A 116 26.88 29.24 13.64
CA CYS A 116 27.14 30.66 13.82
C CYS A 116 27.34 31.03 15.28
N GLU A 117 28.31 31.90 15.56
CA GLU A 117 28.60 32.42 16.87
C GLU A 117 28.58 33.94 16.83
N ARG A 118 28.09 34.55 17.89
CA ARG A 118 28.08 36.01 18.04
C ARG A 118 28.42 36.37 19.49
N THR A 119 29.37 37.26 19.64
CA THR A 119 29.75 37.81 20.96
C THR A 119 28.99 39.10 21.21
N PHE A 120 28.49 39.28 22.43
CA PHE A 120 27.78 40.49 22.84
C PHE A 120 27.89 40.69 24.34
N ARG A 121 27.45 41.87 24.83
CA ARG A 121 27.37 42.19 26.25
C ARG A 121 26.00 42.76 26.60
N GLY A 122 25.59 42.57 27.84
CA GLY A 122 24.35 43.09 28.38
C GLY A 122 23.98 42.35 29.67
N THR A 123 23.26 43.00 30.56
CA THR A 123 22.82 42.41 31.84
C THR A 123 21.56 41.55 31.71
N GLY A 124 20.85 41.67 30.60
CA GLY A 124 19.63 40.92 30.28
C GLY A 124 18.84 41.58 29.17
N GLY A 125 17.79 40.94 28.73
CA GLY A 125 16.91 41.40 27.68
C GLY A 125 16.78 40.40 26.53
N ARG A 126 16.46 40.90 25.34
CA ARG A 126 16.33 40.06 24.14
C ARG A 126 17.57 40.16 23.28
N TYR A 127 18.11 39.01 22.92
CA TYR A 127 19.11 38.88 21.87
C TYR A 127 18.47 38.29 20.61
N THR A 128 18.74 38.91 19.47
CA THR A 128 18.25 38.47 18.16
C THR A 128 19.43 38.30 17.21
N TRP A 129 19.54 37.13 16.58
CA TRP A 129 20.53 36.95 15.52
C TRP A 129 20.11 37.69 14.25
N SER A 130 21.03 38.34 13.62
CA SER A 130 20.91 38.74 12.22
C SER A 130 21.62 37.71 11.38
N LEU A 131 20.89 36.66 10.95
CA LEU A 131 21.46 35.60 10.13
C LEU A 131 21.72 36.11 8.71
N THR A 132 22.90 35.84 8.20
CA THR A 132 23.24 36.03 6.79
C THR A 132 22.56 34.95 5.94
N GLU A 133 22.40 35.17 4.64
CA GLU A 133 21.86 34.16 3.74
C GLU A 133 22.75 32.92 3.67
N ALA A 134 24.06 33.06 3.79
CA ALA A 134 24.98 31.93 3.86
C ALA A 134 24.72 31.04 5.10
N GLU A 135 24.48 31.65 6.26
CA GLU A 135 24.13 30.92 7.49
C GLU A 135 22.74 30.26 7.40
N ARG A 136 21.76 30.97 6.82
CA ARG A 136 20.43 30.39 6.55
C ARG A 136 20.52 29.16 5.63
N LYS A 137 21.33 29.29 4.57
CA LYS A 137 21.61 28.18 3.64
C LYS A 137 22.21 26.98 4.36
N GLN A 138 23.19 27.18 5.24
CA GLN A 138 23.80 26.11 6.01
C GLN A 138 22.80 25.46 6.98
N LEU A 139 21.91 26.23 7.63
CA LEU A 139 20.84 25.70 8.47
C LEU A 139 19.88 24.83 7.66
N ARG A 140 19.43 25.28 6.47
CA ARG A 140 18.57 24.53 5.59
C ARG A 140 19.22 23.24 5.08
N GLN A 141 20.51 23.28 4.76
CA GLN A 141 21.28 22.11 4.32
C GLN A 141 21.47 21.06 5.42
N ALA A 142 21.53 21.48 6.68
CA ALA A 142 21.64 20.56 7.80
C ALA A 142 20.34 19.77 8.07
N CYS A 143 19.19 20.25 7.59
CA CYS A 143 17.91 19.57 7.72
C CYS A 143 17.75 18.53 6.62
N LYS A 144 17.63 17.24 6.99
CA LYS A 144 17.35 16.14 6.04
C LYS A 144 15.91 16.16 5.50
N GLY A 145 14.99 16.75 6.24
CA GLY A 145 13.59 16.97 5.86
C GLY A 145 13.23 18.47 5.94
N ASN A 146 11.96 18.76 6.08
CA ASN A 146 11.45 20.13 6.22
C ASN A 146 11.67 20.73 7.61
N SER A 147 12.17 19.95 8.54
CA SER A 147 12.50 20.38 9.87
C SER A 147 13.67 19.61 10.44
N CYS A 148 14.36 20.23 11.38
CA CYS A 148 15.40 19.59 12.17
C CYS A 148 15.41 20.20 13.58
N THR A 149 16.15 19.56 14.47
CA THR A 149 16.43 20.12 15.79
C THR A 149 17.64 21.02 15.68
N ILE A 150 17.52 22.23 16.20
CA ILE A 150 18.65 23.14 16.42
C ILE A 150 18.85 23.32 17.90
N ARG A 151 20.09 23.42 18.31
CA ARG A 151 20.47 23.82 19.66
C ARG A 151 20.86 25.28 19.66
N ILE A 152 20.27 26.03 20.55
CA ILE A 152 20.60 27.44 20.83
C ILE A 152 21.30 27.47 22.17
N GLY A 153 22.49 27.95 22.20
CA GLY A 153 23.30 27.98 23.41
C GLY A 153 23.92 29.35 23.69
N LEU A 154 24.31 29.51 24.93
CA LEU A 154 24.93 30.67 25.48
C LEU A 154 26.15 30.27 26.31
N TYR A 155 27.32 30.82 25.97
CA TYR A 155 28.48 30.81 26.82
C TYR A 155 28.58 32.13 27.55
N SER A 156 29.06 32.08 28.78
CA SER A 156 29.46 33.26 29.55
C SER A 156 30.94 33.18 29.87
N ASN A 157 31.58 34.33 29.91
CA ASN A 157 33.00 34.48 30.19
C ASN A 157 33.91 33.58 29.31
N GLY A 158 33.72 33.70 28.00
CA GLY A 158 34.49 32.93 27.01
C GLY A 158 33.96 31.54 26.71
N THR A 159 34.32 30.54 27.51
CA THR A 159 34.01 29.13 27.23
C THR A 159 33.14 28.42 28.27
N THR A 160 32.72 29.16 29.31
CA THR A 160 31.89 28.57 30.37
C THR A 160 30.45 28.41 29.89
N TRP A 161 29.94 27.21 29.93
CA TRP A 161 28.54 26.92 29.61
C TRP A 161 27.59 27.68 30.53
N ALA A 162 26.71 28.48 29.95
CA ALA A 162 25.68 29.17 30.69
C ALA A 162 24.31 28.47 30.58
N SER A 163 23.85 28.25 29.37
CA SER A 163 22.63 27.48 29.13
C SER A 163 22.53 27.10 27.65
N TYR A 164 21.71 26.08 27.37
CA TYR A 164 21.32 25.73 26.00
C TYR A 164 19.89 25.16 25.97
N HIS A 165 19.27 25.20 24.82
CA HIS A 165 17.94 24.65 24.57
C HIS A 165 17.84 24.11 23.16
N ASP A 166 17.24 22.95 23.05
CA ASP A 166 16.93 22.34 21.76
C ASP A 166 15.57 22.87 21.30
N ARG A 167 15.47 23.26 20.03
CA ARG A 167 14.27 23.84 19.41
C ARG A 167 14.07 23.28 18.02
N THR A 168 12.83 23.30 17.56
CA THR A 168 12.50 22.90 16.20
C THR A 168 12.77 24.05 15.24
N PHE A 169 13.57 23.77 14.21
CA PHE A 169 13.77 24.65 13.07
C PHE A 169 12.98 24.07 11.90
N ILE A 170 12.21 24.89 11.20
CA ILE A 170 11.40 24.50 10.05
C ILE A 170 11.79 25.30 8.81
N ILE A 171 11.73 24.66 7.66
CA ILE A 171 11.90 25.29 6.36
C ILE A 171 10.50 25.64 5.87
N LYS A 172 10.23 26.93 5.72
CA LYS A 172 8.96 27.44 5.25
C LYS A 172 8.84 27.31 3.74
N ASP A 173 7.64 27.03 3.24
CA ASP A 173 7.36 26.89 1.81
C ASP A 173 8.39 26.01 1.05
N PRO A 174 8.61 24.77 1.48
CA PRO A 174 9.69 23.93 1.00
C PRO A 174 9.39 23.23 -0.34
N MET A 175 8.23 23.45 -0.95
CA MET A 175 7.76 22.70 -2.12
C MET A 175 8.54 23.06 -3.38
N PRO A 176 9.02 22.08 -4.16
CA PRO A 176 9.65 22.33 -5.46
C PRO A 176 8.63 22.90 -6.45
N THR A 177 9.10 23.62 -7.45
CA THR A 177 8.27 24.10 -8.54
C THR A 177 8.39 23.15 -9.74
N ALA A 178 7.30 22.50 -10.11
CA ALA A 178 7.22 21.64 -11.29
C ALA A 178 6.63 22.39 -12.47
N GLY A 179 7.30 22.30 -13.62
CA GLY A 179 6.76 22.79 -14.90
C GLY A 179 5.51 22.02 -15.34
N THR A 180 4.88 22.45 -16.41
CA THR A 180 3.70 21.78 -16.96
C THR A 180 4.14 20.59 -17.82
N PRO A 181 3.83 19.36 -17.42
CA PRO A 181 4.11 18.19 -18.24
C PRO A 181 3.20 18.14 -19.46
N THR A 182 3.64 17.45 -20.52
CA THR A 182 2.86 17.16 -21.71
C THR A 182 2.89 15.67 -21.99
N TRP A 183 1.97 15.19 -22.80
CA TRP A 183 1.94 13.80 -23.21
C TRP A 183 1.52 13.65 -24.68
N GLU A 184 1.93 12.53 -25.29
CA GLU A 184 1.44 12.10 -26.61
C GLU A 184 1.40 10.57 -26.70
N SER A 185 0.49 10.07 -27.51
CA SER A 185 0.40 8.65 -27.87
C SER A 185 1.46 8.31 -28.91
N THR A 186 2.07 7.13 -28.79
CA THR A 186 3.21 6.73 -29.64
C THR A 186 2.93 5.54 -30.55
N ASN A 187 1.82 4.85 -30.37
CA ASN A 187 1.43 3.69 -31.19
C ASN A 187 -0.01 3.83 -31.70
N HIS A 188 -0.41 2.93 -32.61
CA HIS A 188 -1.74 2.94 -33.25
C HIS A 188 -2.10 4.27 -33.92
N LEU A 189 -1.09 4.99 -34.44
CA LEU A 189 -1.25 6.30 -35.06
C LEU A 189 -1.93 6.24 -36.45
N ASP A 190 -2.07 5.05 -36.99
CA ASP A 190 -2.90 4.73 -38.14
C ASP A 190 -4.41 4.74 -37.80
N LEU A 191 -4.75 4.45 -36.56
CA LEU A 191 -6.13 4.40 -36.07
C LEU A 191 -6.56 5.69 -35.39
N ALA A 192 -5.65 6.33 -34.65
CA ALA A 192 -5.95 7.47 -33.78
C ALA A 192 -4.88 8.57 -33.84
N ASP A 193 -5.21 9.78 -33.40
CA ASP A 193 -4.28 10.89 -33.28
C ASP A 193 -3.42 10.80 -32.04
N LYS A 194 -2.32 11.57 -32.00
CA LYS A 194 -1.38 11.60 -30.87
C LYS A 194 -1.98 12.04 -29.55
N ASP A 195 -3.09 12.77 -29.57
CA ASP A 195 -3.84 13.21 -28.38
C ASP A 195 -4.93 12.21 -27.95
N THR A 196 -4.92 11.02 -28.53
CA THR A 196 -5.93 9.98 -28.31
C THR A 196 -5.29 8.76 -27.65
N VAL A 197 -5.93 8.25 -26.60
CA VAL A 197 -5.57 6.97 -25.96
C VAL A 197 -6.68 5.96 -26.18
N ILE A 198 -6.29 4.79 -26.67
CA ILE A 198 -7.16 3.61 -26.77
C ILE A 198 -6.88 2.73 -25.56
N LYS A 199 -7.89 2.54 -24.70
CA LYS A 199 -7.81 1.80 -23.45
C LYS A 199 -7.14 0.44 -23.60
N GLY A 200 -6.06 0.22 -22.84
CA GLY A 200 -5.33 -1.04 -22.80
C GLY A 200 -4.44 -1.33 -24.02
N TYR A 201 -4.40 -0.42 -25.02
CA TYR A 201 -3.64 -0.62 -26.26
C TYR A 201 -2.67 0.52 -26.57
N SER A 202 -3.00 1.75 -26.20
CA SER A 202 -2.11 2.87 -26.46
C SER A 202 -0.94 2.90 -25.49
N SER A 203 0.23 3.19 -26.03
CA SER A 203 1.43 3.59 -25.31
C SER A 203 1.60 5.09 -25.40
N ILE A 204 2.04 5.72 -24.33
CA ILE A 204 2.24 7.17 -24.27
C ILE A 204 3.67 7.54 -23.87
N GLU A 205 4.11 8.68 -24.33
CA GLU A 205 5.27 9.39 -23.83
C GLU A 205 4.82 10.63 -23.06
N VAL A 206 5.26 10.72 -21.81
CA VAL A 206 5.03 11.89 -20.94
C VAL A 206 6.33 12.66 -20.82
N THR A 207 6.35 13.88 -21.30
CA THR A 207 7.50 14.77 -21.19
C THR A 207 7.35 15.65 -19.95
N ILE A 208 8.27 15.52 -19.01
CA ILE A 208 8.31 16.30 -17.79
C ILE A 208 9.45 17.30 -17.89
N PRO A 209 9.16 18.61 -17.86
CA PRO A 209 10.19 19.65 -17.79
C PRO A 209 11.00 19.54 -16.49
N GLU A 210 12.20 20.09 -16.52
CA GLU A 210 13.04 20.20 -15.34
C GLU A 210 12.32 20.98 -14.22
N ALA A 211 12.27 20.38 -13.05
CA ALA A 211 11.69 21.01 -11.87
C ALA A 211 12.76 21.85 -11.14
N ILE A 212 12.33 22.93 -10.55
CA ILE A 212 13.18 23.84 -9.80
C ILE A 212 13.07 23.50 -8.32
N PRO A 213 14.13 22.98 -7.71
CA PRO A 213 14.15 22.77 -6.27
C PRO A 213 14.27 24.11 -5.56
N VAL A 214 13.84 24.17 -4.31
CA VAL A 214 13.90 25.38 -3.50
C VAL A 214 14.69 25.15 -2.21
N LYS A 215 15.25 26.23 -1.68
CA LYS A 215 15.88 26.24 -0.35
C LYS A 215 16.88 25.10 -0.14
N GLU A 216 17.80 24.93 -1.10
CA GLU A 216 18.90 23.94 -1.11
C GLU A 216 18.46 22.47 -1.14
N ALA A 217 17.22 22.16 -1.39
CA ALA A 217 16.81 20.81 -1.79
C ALA A 217 17.37 20.48 -3.19
N THR A 218 17.38 19.22 -3.54
CA THR A 218 17.65 18.74 -4.90
C THR A 218 16.46 17.91 -5.36
N ILE A 219 16.23 17.81 -6.65
CA ILE A 219 15.20 16.91 -7.13
C ILE A 219 15.70 15.46 -6.98
N LYS A 220 14.91 14.65 -6.32
CA LYS A 220 15.21 13.25 -6.03
C LYS A 220 14.61 12.32 -7.07
N GLN A 221 13.36 12.56 -7.45
CA GLN A 221 12.62 11.65 -8.32
C GLN A 221 11.53 12.36 -9.11
N TYR A 222 11.36 11.90 -10.34
CA TYR A 222 10.18 12.10 -11.17
C TYR A 222 9.43 10.79 -11.27
N LYS A 223 8.11 10.79 -11.16
CA LYS A 223 7.28 9.60 -11.26
C LYS A 223 6.01 9.91 -12.04
N VAL A 224 5.65 9.02 -12.94
CA VAL A 224 4.41 9.08 -13.72
C VAL A 224 3.55 7.87 -13.40
N ILE A 225 2.27 8.11 -13.21
CA ILE A 225 1.26 7.07 -12.94
C ILE A 225 0.10 7.26 -13.90
N ALA A 226 -0.30 6.19 -14.58
CA ALA A 226 -1.52 6.14 -15.38
C ALA A 226 -2.22 4.79 -15.10
N GLY A 227 -3.24 4.82 -14.24
CA GLY A 227 -3.89 3.62 -13.73
C GLY A 227 -2.93 2.73 -12.92
N ASP A 228 -2.73 1.51 -13.39
CA ASP A 228 -1.79 0.53 -12.81
C ASP A 228 -0.35 0.70 -13.31
N LYS A 229 -0.12 1.54 -14.31
CA LYS A 229 1.21 1.75 -14.92
C LYS A 229 1.98 2.81 -14.15
N ILE A 230 3.20 2.49 -13.77
CA ILE A 230 4.09 3.38 -13.01
C ILE A 230 5.47 3.35 -13.65
N VAL A 231 6.01 4.53 -13.88
CA VAL A 231 7.40 4.71 -14.28
C VAL A 231 8.03 5.83 -13.47
N SER A 232 9.31 5.72 -13.16
CA SER A 232 10.04 6.74 -12.43
C SER A 232 11.48 6.85 -12.89
N GLY A 233 12.07 8.02 -12.64
CA GLY A 233 13.46 8.33 -12.95
C GLY A 233 14.00 9.43 -12.04
N THR A 234 15.31 9.62 -12.07
CA THR A 234 16.00 10.66 -11.29
C THR A 234 16.19 11.97 -12.06
N SER A 235 15.94 11.96 -13.35
CA SER A 235 16.08 13.13 -14.23
C SER A 235 14.75 13.46 -14.90
N SER A 236 14.55 14.72 -15.25
CA SER A 236 13.48 15.19 -16.12
C SER A 236 13.62 14.59 -17.53
N GLY A 237 12.58 14.68 -18.35
CA GLY A 237 12.59 14.20 -19.73
C GLY A 237 11.39 13.35 -20.05
N VAL A 238 11.58 12.35 -20.93
CA VAL A 238 10.51 11.53 -21.47
C VAL A 238 10.35 10.23 -20.69
N PHE A 239 9.13 9.97 -20.24
CA PHE A 239 8.71 8.76 -19.53
C PHE A 239 7.72 7.99 -20.39
N LYS A 240 8.01 6.71 -20.66
CA LYS A 240 7.19 5.85 -21.51
C LYS A 240 6.33 4.93 -20.66
N LEU A 241 5.05 4.87 -20.99
CA LEU A 241 4.10 3.94 -20.39
C LEU A 241 3.36 3.20 -21.49
N GLU A 242 3.17 1.91 -21.33
CA GLU A 242 2.55 1.03 -22.30
C GLU A 242 1.18 0.54 -21.82
N ASN A 243 0.29 0.32 -22.78
CA ASN A 243 -1.02 -0.28 -22.55
C ASN A 243 -1.84 0.47 -21.49
N ILE A 244 -2.04 1.77 -21.72
CA ILE A 244 -2.74 2.66 -20.79
C ILE A 244 -4.21 2.28 -20.66
N ASN A 245 -4.65 2.15 -19.42
CA ASN A 245 -6.03 1.77 -19.08
C ASN A 245 -6.79 2.82 -18.25
N ASP A 246 -6.23 4.02 -18.12
CA ASP A 246 -6.83 5.15 -17.39
C ASP A 246 -6.80 6.41 -18.25
N SER A 247 -7.75 7.30 -18.03
CA SER A 247 -7.86 8.60 -18.65
C SER A 247 -7.14 9.72 -17.89
N ILE A 248 -6.51 9.40 -16.77
CA ILE A 248 -5.81 10.35 -15.92
C ILE A 248 -4.34 9.94 -15.81
N ILE A 249 -3.46 10.91 -16.09
CA ILE A 249 -2.03 10.76 -15.87
C ILE A 249 -1.65 11.64 -14.68
N LYS A 250 -1.03 11.07 -13.68
CA LYS A 250 -0.48 11.79 -12.51
C LYS A 250 1.02 11.84 -12.62
N VAL A 251 1.55 13.03 -12.52
CA VAL A 251 2.99 13.28 -12.52
C VAL A 251 3.40 13.80 -11.15
N TYR A 252 4.38 13.16 -10.56
CA TYR A 252 4.93 13.53 -9.25
C TYR A 252 6.39 13.93 -9.39
N VAL A 253 6.73 15.01 -8.74
CA VAL A 253 8.11 15.45 -8.57
C VAL A 253 8.41 15.49 -7.08
N GLU A 254 9.38 14.71 -6.65
CA GLU A 254 9.81 14.61 -5.26
C GLU A 254 11.22 15.21 -5.10
N ASP A 255 11.40 16.04 -4.08
CA ASP A 255 12.70 16.57 -3.70
C ASP A 255 13.44 15.68 -2.68
N SER A 256 14.67 16.06 -2.35
CA SER A 256 15.53 15.35 -1.39
C SER A 256 15.03 15.40 0.06
N ARG A 257 14.07 16.27 0.37
CA ARG A 257 13.42 16.37 1.67
C ARG A 257 12.09 15.61 1.76
N GLY A 258 11.65 14.99 0.65
CA GLY A 258 10.41 14.25 0.57
C GLY A 258 9.18 15.09 0.23
N ASN A 259 9.37 16.38 -0.14
CA ASN A 259 8.25 17.17 -0.63
C ASN A 259 7.88 16.74 -2.03
N THR A 260 6.58 16.57 -2.26
CA THR A 260 6.05 16.08 -3.53
C THR A 260 5.05 17.05 -4.12
N VAL A 261 5.27 17.42 -5.39
CA VAL A 261 4.31 18.18 -6.19
C VAL A 261 3.64 17.24 -7.16
N GLU A 262 2.32 17.27 -7.20
CA GLU A 262 1.50 16.53 -8.16
C GLU A 262 1.03 17.44 -9.28
N LYS A 263 1.07 16.93 -10.52
CA LYS A 263 0.42 17.50 -11.70
C LYS A 263 -0.48 16.45 -12.32
N ILE A 264 -1.69 16.83 -12.68
CA ILE A 264 -2.67 15.94 -13.28
C ILE A 264 -2.87 16.36 -14.74
N LEU A 265 -2.76 15.39 -15.65
CA LEU A 265 -3.09 15.52 -17.05
C LEU A 265 -4.33 14.66 -17.35
N ASN A 266 -5.36 15.28 -17.87
CA ASN A 266 -6.56 14.57 -18.30
C ASN A 266 -6.45 14.23 -19.78
N ILE A 267 -6.72 13.00 -20.13
CA ILE A 267 -6.80 12.52 -21.49
C ILE A 267 -8.23 12.75 -21.98
N SER A 268 -8.46 13.84 -22.69
CA SER A 268 -9.80 14.21 -23.20
C SER A 268 -10.31 13.24 -24.26
N ASN A 269 -9.42 12.75 -25.13
CA ASN A 269 -9.73 11.81 -26.19
C ASN A 269 -9.43 10.36 -25.76
N TYR A 270 -10.06 9.90 -24.68
CA TYR A 270 -9.94 8.53 -24.20
C TYR A 270 -11.00 7.63 -24.82
N LYS A 271 -10.58 6.60 -25.55
CA LYS A 271 -11.48 5.63 -26.20
C LYS A 271 -11.66 4.41 -25.29
N GLN A 272 -12.85 4.23 -24.76
CA GLN A 272 -13.24 3.08 -23.92
C GLN A 272 -13.36 1.81 -24.77
N TYR A 273 -12.25 1.44 -25.41
CA TYR A 273 -12.22 0.23 -26.24
C TYR A 273 -12.36 -1.02 -25.39
N THR A 274 -13.12 -1.97 -25.92
CA THR A 274 -13.24 -3.33 -25.40
C THR A 274 -13.01 -4.31 -26.56
N PRO A 275 -12.17 -5.36 -26.36
CA PRO A 275 -11.97 -6.39 -27.37
C PRO A 275 -13.28 -7.08 -27.77
N PRO A 276 -13.36 -7.63 -28.98
CA PRO A 276 -14.51 -8.41 -29.39
C PRO A 276 -14.71 -9.63 -28.50
N VAL A 277 -15.93 -10.06 -28.33
CA VAL A 277 -16.30 -11.27 -27.57
C VAL A 277 -17.35 -12.05 -28.35
N ILE A 278 -17.13 -13.33 -28.56
CA ILE A 278 -18.13 -14.23 -29.14
C ILE A 278 -18.98 -14.79 -28.00
N THR A 279 -20.22 -14.33 -27.90
CA THR A 279 -21.14 -14.72 -26.81
C THR A 279 -21.75 -16.09 -27.08
N THR A 280 -22.20 -16.34 -28.32
CA THR A 280 -22.76 -17.63 -28.72
C THR A 280 -22.08 -18.16 -29.98
N LEU A 281 -21.92 -19.45 -30.04
CA LEU A 281 -21.50 -20.20 -31.21
C LEU A 281 -22.28 -21.50 -31.22
N SER A 282 -23.05 -21.75 -32.27
CA SER A 282 -23.84 -22.95 -32.42
C SER A 282 -23.68 -23.53 -33.82
N LEU A 283 -23.83 -24.80 -33.91
CA LEU A 283 -23.78 -25.57 -35.14
C LEU A 283 -25.06 -26.37 -35.31
N GLU A 284 -25.61 -26.37 -36.48
CA GLU A 284 -26.77 -27.19 -36.84
C GLU A 284 -26.47 -27.97 -38.12
N ARG A 285 -26.52 -29.29 -38.03
CA ARG A 285 -26.48 -30.12 -39.22
C ARG A 285 -27.83 -30.10 -39.90
N ALA A 286 -27.83 -30.06 -41.20
CA ALA A 286 -29.03 -30.17 -42.01
C ALA A 286 -29.78 -31.49 -41.73
N LYS A 287 -31.01 -31.60 -42.20
CA LYS A 287 -31.86 -32.81 -42.07
C LYS A 287 -32.07 -33.25 -40.59
N GLY A 288 -32.32 -32.30 -39.71
CA GLY A 288 -32.59 -32.64 -38.29
C GLY A 288 -31.39 -33.19 -37.53
N GLY A 289 -30.17 -32.79 -37.87
CA GLY A 289 -28.94 -33.14 -37.15
C GLY A 289 -28.12 -34.27 -37.81
N ILE A 290 -28.56 -34.87 -38.92
CA ILE A 290 -27.90 -36.03 -39.55
C ILE A 290 -27.32 -35.73 -40.94
N GLY A 291 -27.39 -34.50 -41.43
CA GLY A 291 -26.85 -34.08 -42.72
C GLY A 291 -25.37 -33.73 -42.70
N SER A 292 -24.73 -33.77 -43.89
CA SER A 292 -23.33 -33.34 -44.06
C SER A 292 -23.19 -31.84 -44.08
N ASN A 293 -24.20 -31.09 -44.54
CA ASN A 293 -24.17 -29.63 -44.50
C ASN A 293 -24.38 -29.09 -43.10
N VAL A 294 -23.65 -28.08 -42.73
CA VAL A 294 -23.65 -27.51 -41.38
C VAL A 294 -23.81 -26.00 -41.45
N THR A 295 -24.83 -25.52 -40.76
CA THR A 295 -25.02 -24.09 -40.52
C THR A 295 -24.31 -23.68 -39.25
N LEU A 296 -23.45 -22.67 -39.33
CA LEU A 296 -22.81 -22.03 -38.18
C LEU A 296 -23.56 -20.75 -37.90
N SER A 297 -24.04 -20.62 -36.66
CA SER A 297 -24.68 -19.39 -36.18
C SER A 297 -23.88 -18.85 -34.99
N TYR A 298 -23.63 -17.55 -34.97
CA TYR A 298 -22.89 -16.91 -33.88
C TYR A 298 -23.43 -15.53 -33.55
N LYS A 299 -23.19 -15.12 -32.31
CA LYS A 299 -23.41 -13.76 -31.82
C LYS A 299 -22.23 -13.31 -31.00
N GLY A 300 -22.01 -12.02 -30.98
CA GLY A 300 -20.95 -11.42 -30.19
C GLY A 300 -21.16 -9.94 -29.98
N ILE A 301 -20.24 -9.37 -29.25
CA ILE A 301 -20.16 -7.92 -29.00
C ILE A 301 -18.76 -7.43 -29.37
N PHE A 302 -18.67 -6.20 -29.89
CA PHE A 302 -17.42 -5.53 -30.17
C PHE A 302 -17.59 -4.03 -29.95
N TRP A 303 -16.52 -3.33 -29.80
CA TRP A 303 -16.55 -1.87 -29.68
C TRP A 303 -16.81 -1.21 -31.07
N ASN A 304 -18.05 -0.89 -31.36
CA ASN A 304 -18.50 -0.34 -32.67
C ASN A 304 -18.41 1.19 -32.66
N ASN A 305 -17.21 1.72 -32.61
CA ASN A 305 -16.97 3.17 -32.59
C ASN A 305 -15.76 3.57 -33.42
N ASN A 306 -15.50 4.88 -33.48
CA ASN A 306 -14.40 5.47 -34.20
C ASN A 306 -13.21 5.76 -33.26
N PHE A 307 -12.01 5.32 -33.65
CA PHE A 307 -10.78 5.60 -32.91
C PHE A 307 -10.31 7.05 -33.06
N GLY A 308 -10.78 7.74 -34.10
CA GLY A 308 -10.40 9.08 -34.50
C GLY A 308 -10.17 9.13 -36.01
N LYS A 309 -9.18 8.43 -36.52
CA LYS A 309 -8.87 8.31 -37.96
C LYS A 309 -9.60 7.16 -38.63
N ALA A 310 -9.92 6.12 -37.91
CA ALA A 310 -10.54 4.93 -38.48
C ALA A 310 -11.70 4.43 -37.58
N SER A 311 -12.79 4.04 -38.25
CA SER A 311 -13.88 3.32 -37.59
C SER A 311 -13.48 1.87 -37.34
N ASN A 312 -13.84 1.34 -36.19
CA ASN A 312 -13.71 -0.08 -35.92
C ASN A 312 -14.72 -0.89 -36.74
N GLY A 313 -14.39 -2.11 -37.01
CA GLY A 313 -15.25 -3.07 -37.71
C GLY A 313 -14.78 -4.47 -37.34
N VAL A 314 -15.70 -5.42 -37.40
CA VAL A 314 -15.41 -6.80 -37.02
C VAL A 314 -15.56 -7.73 -38.24
N THR A 315 -14.67 -8.70 -38.37
CA THR A 315 -14.76 -9.81 -39.32
C THR A 315 -14.80 -11.13 -38.56
N ALA A 316 -15.42 -12.14 -39.12
CA ALA A 316 -15.48 -13.46 -38.49
C ALA A 316 -15.00 -14.51 -39.51
N GLN A 317 -14.10 -15.38 -39.06
CA GLN A 317 -13.53 -16.45 -39.85
C GLN A 317 -13.64 -17.77 -39.07
N HIS A 318 -14.18 -18.80 -39.68
CA HIS A 318 -14.20 -20.13 -39.06
C HIS A 318 -13.02 -20.99 -39.52
N TYR A 319 -12.64 -21.90 -38.64
CA TYR A 319 -11.66 -22.96 -38.85
C TYR A 319 -12.27 -24.28 -38.38
N TYR A 320 -11.83 -25.36 -38.97
CA TYR A 320 -12.24 -26.69 -38.53
C TYR A 320 -11.08 -27.67 -38.52
N LYS A 321 -11.21 -28.72 -37.77
CA LYS A 321 -10.35 -29.91 -37.80
C LYS A 321 -11.13 -31.12 -37.37
N GLU A 322 -10.76 -32.31 -37.84
CA GLU A 322 -11.26 -33.55 -37.26
C GLU A 322 -10.83 -33.64 -35.79
N GLN A 323 -11.72 -34.09 -34.93
CA GLN A 323 -11.41 -34.21 -33.51
C GLN A 323 -10.20 -35.14 -33.29
N GLY A 324 -9.19 -34.65 -32.55
CA GLY A 324 -7.90 -35.33 -32.38
C GLY A 324 -6.83 -34.96 -33.41
N ALA A 325 -7.16 -34.25 -34.48
CA ALA A 325 -6.16 -33.78 -35.43
C ALA A 325 -5.42 -32.54 -34.89
N GLY A 326 -4.13 -32.44 -35.19
CA GLY A 326 -3.28 -31.32 -34.70
C GLY A 326 -3.45 -30.01 -35.47
N THR A 327 -3.92 -30.04 -36.73
CA THR A 327 -3.90 -28.86 -37.62
C THR A 327 -5.29 -28.33 -37.90
N TRP A 328 -5.47 -27.01 -37.72
CA TRP A 328 -6.67 -26.32 -38.09
C TRP A 328 -6.70 -25.99 -39.58
N ILE A 329 -7.80 -26.25 -40.24
CA ILE A 329 -8.07 -25.93 -41.65
C ILE A 329 -8.94 -24.68 -41.68
N GLN A 330 -8.52 -23.67 -42.43
CA GLN A 330 -9.33 -22.49 -42.62
C GLN A 330 -10.53 -22.82 -43.51
N GLY A 331 -11.71 -22.47 -43.05
CA GLY A 331 -12.93 -22.57 -43.85
C GLY A 331 -12.98 -21.55 -44.99
N SER A 332 -14.05 -21.60 -45.74
CA SER A 332 -14.29 -20.63 -46.83
C SER A 332 -14.27 -19.18 -46.33
N THR A 333 -14.07 -18.23 -47.25
CA THR A 333 -13.83 -16.79 -47.03
C THR A 333 -14.61 -16.20 -45.87
N ALA A 334 -13.94 -15.37 -45.04
CA ALA A 334 -14.57 -14.63 -43.97
C ALA A 334 -15.78 -13.84 -44.48
N ILE A 335 -16.92 -14.08 -43.88
CA ILE A 335 -18.15 -13.35 -44.20
C ILE A 335 -18.25 -12.22 -43.16
N PRO A 336 -18.32 -10.93 -43.61
CA PRO A 336 -18.53 -9.84 -42.70
C PRO A 336 -19.82 -10.06 -41.91
N PRO A 337 -19.77 -10.03 -40.55
CA PRO A 337 -20.97 -10.18 -39.76
C PRO A 337 -21.92 -9.00 -39.99
N LYS A 338 -23.20 -9.24 -39.82
CA LYS A 338 -24.19 -8.17 -39.78
C LYS A 338 -24.02 -7.42 -38.47
N VAL A 339 -23.74 -6.11 -38.56
CA VAL A 339 -23.64 -5.22 -37.40
C VAL A 339 -24.97 -4.49 -37.24
N PHE A 340 -25.57 -4.57 -36.09
CA PHE A 340 -26.79 -3.87 -35.73
C PHE A 340 -26.45 -2.55 -35.00
N ARG A 341 -27.47 -1.75 -34.66
CA ARG A 341 -27.33 -0.40 -34.05
C ARG A 341 -26.61 -0.35 -32.70
N SER A 342 -26.30 -1.47 -32.13
CA SER A 342 -25.52 -1.62 -30.91
C SER A 342 -24.15 -2.20 -31.21
N ASP A 343 -23.34 -2.38 -30.20
CA ASP A 343 -22.04 -3.07 -30.25
C ASP A 343 -22.18 -4.58 -30.54
N GLU A 344 -23.33 -5.06 -30.99
CA GLU A 344 -23.61 -6.45 -31.28
C GLU A 344 -23.31 -6.79 -32.74
N PHE A 345 -22.74 -7.97 -32.96
CA PHE A 345 -22.58 -8.58 -34.26
C PHE A 345 -23.13 -10.00 -34.28
N ASN A 346 -23.62 -10.44 -35.41
CA ASN A 346 -24.03 -11.82 -35.61
C ASN A 346 -23.85 -12.27 -37.04
N GLY A 347 -23.89 -13.55 -37.23
CA GLY A 347 -23.87 -14.17 -38.54
C GLY A 347 -24.44 -15.58 -38.48
N GLU A 348 -24.95 -15.97 -39.63
CA GLU A 348 -25.44 -17.31 -39.90
C GLU A 348 -25.10 -17.64 -41.33
N TYR A 349 -24.41 -18.77 -41.53
CA TYR A 349 -24.04 -19.21 -42.87
C TYR A 349 -23.69 -20.72 -42.86
N GLU A 350 -23.84 -21.33 -44.04
CA GLU A 350 -23.40 -22.71 -44.25
C GLU A 350 -21.87 -22.75 -44.34
N ILE A 351 -21.25 -23.55 -43.49
CA ILE A 351 -19.79 -23.72 -43.46
C ILE A 351 -19.38 -24.91 -44.34
N ARG A 352 -18.22 -24.78 -44.98
CA ARG A 352 -17.65 -25.85 -45.83
C ARG A 352 -16.69 -26.69 -45.02
N GLY A 353 -16.86 -28.02 -45.15
CA GLY A 353 -16.04 -29.03 -44.52
C GLY A 353 -15.04 -29.67 -45.49
N ASP A 354 -14.63 -30.88 -45.18
CA ASP A 354 -13.58 -31.66 -45.86
C ASP A 354 -14.09 -32.60 -46.98
N LEU A 355 -15.37 -32.68 -47.16
CA LEU A 355 -15.95 -33.51 -48.24
C LEU A 355 -15.93 -32.75 -49.60
N GLU A 356 -15.78 -33.51 -50.70
CA GLU A 356 -15.82 -32.94 -52.07
C GLU A 356 -17.10 -32.11 -52.35
N ALA A 357 -18.22 -32.47 -51.72
CA ALA A 357 -19.50 -31.75 -51.77
C ALA A 357 -19.56 -30.59 -50.77
N ASN A 358 -18.43 -30.15 -50.21
CA ASN A 358 -18.30 -29.09 -49.21
C ASN A 358 -19.01 -29.36 -47.85
N GLY A 359 -19.38 -30.60 -47.56
CA GLY A 359 -19.98 -30.98 -46.29
C GLY A 359 -18.95 -31.52 -45.29
N PHE A 360 -19.45 -31.90 -44.13
CA PHE A 360 -18.69 -32.58 -43.08
C PHE A 360 -19.11 -34.05 -43.00
N ASP A 361 -18.15 -34.97 -42.87
CA ASP A 361 -18.47 -36.41 -42.71
C ASP A 361 -19.40 -36.60 -41.52
N VAL A 362 -20.51 -37.26 -41.75
CA VAL A 362 -21.52 -37.50 -40.73
C VAL A 362 -21.10 -38.56 -39.70
N GLY A 363 -20.08 -39.34 -40.00
CA GLY A 363 -19.52 -40.36 -39.14
C GLY A 363 -18.41 -39.81 -38.21
N LYS A 364 -17.99 -38.54 -38.39
CA LYS A 364 -16.89 -37.96 -37.66
C LYS A 364 -17.31 -36.80 -36.79
N ASN A 365 -16.53 -36.55 -35.74
CA ASN A 365 -16.61 -35.36 -34.92
C ASN A 365 -15.58 -34.34 -35.40
N TYR A 366 -15.93 -33.08 -35.36
CA TYR A 366 -15.02 -31.98 -35.72
C TYR A 366 -15.01 -30.91 -34.63
N ASP A 367 -13.85 -30.41 -34.35
CA ASP A 367 -13.72 -29.15 -33.60
C ASP A 367 -13.92 -28.00 -34.61
N ILE A 368 -14.82 -27.09 -34.31
CA ILE A 368 -15.09 -25.89 -35.12
C ILE A 368 -14.74 -24.69 -34.27
N LYS A 369 -13.84 -23.85 -34.79
CA LYS A 369 -13.41 -22.62 -34.17
C LYS A 369 -13.87 -21.42 -34.99
N LEU A 370 -14.44 -20.42 -34.36
CA LEU A 370 -14.72 -19.13 -34.92
C LEU A 370 -13.76 -18.11 -34.30
N ILE A 371 -13.12 -17.30 -35.15
CA ILE A 371 -12.31 -16.15 -34.76
C ILE A 371 -13.01 -14.90 -35.25
N ALA A 372 -13.37 -14.03 -34.33
CA ALA A 372 -13.87 -12.69 -34.62
C ALA A 372 -12.74 -11.68 -34.39
N THR A 373 -12.38 -10.94 -35.42
CA THR A 373 -11.25 -10.01 -35.41
C THR A 373 -11.74 -8.59 -35.71
N ASP A 374 -11.38 -7.66 -34.87
CA ASP A 374 -11.53 -6.24 -35.16
C ASP A 374 -10.16 -5.59 -35.51
N LYS A 375 -10.05 -4.27 -35.49
CA LYS A 375 -8.81 -3.58 -35.86
C LYS A 375 -7.67 -3.73 -34.86
N LEU A 376 -7.97 -4.16 -33.62
CA LEU A 376 -6.98 -4.24 -32.53
C LEU A 376 -6.84 -5.63 -31.90
N ALA A 377 -7.90 -6.40 -31.87
CA ALA A 377 -7.92 -7.67 -31.15
C ALA A 377 -8.74 -8.73 -31.86
N SER A 378 -8.57 -9.96 -31.42
CA SER A 378 -9.36 -11.10 -31.86
C SER A 378 -9.91 -11.86 -30.66
N ALA A 379 -11.09 -12.42 -30.82
CA ALA A 379 -11.68 -13.38 -29.91
C ALA A 379 -11.89 -14.69 -30.63
N GLU A 380 -11.66 -15.79 -29.96
CA GLU A 380 -11.97 -17.12 -30.50
C GLU A 380 -12.95 -17.86 -29.63
N LYS A 381 -13.73 -18.70 -30.25
CA LYS A 381 -14.62 -19.64 -29.57
C LYS A 381 -14.64 -20.94 -30.34
N THR A 382 -14.54 -22.05 -29.62
CA THR A 382 -14.57 -23.40 -30.18
C THR A 382 -15.81 -24.12 -29.74
N THR A 383 -16.37 -24.93 -30.62
CA THR A 383 -17.47 -25.83 -30.35
C THR A 383 -17.25 -27.15 -31.11
N ILE A 384 -17.95 -28.19 -30.71
CA ILE A 384 -17.80 -29.48 -31.35
C ILE A 384 -19.01 -29.72 -32.28
N LEU A 385 -18.71 -30.04 -33.53
CA LEU A 385 -19.67 -30.63 -34.43
C LEU A 385 -19.63 -32.13 -34.21
N THR A 386 -20.64 -32.64 -33.56
CA THR A 386 -20.77 -34.11 -33.36
C THR A 386 -21.11 -34.81 -34.67
N SER A 387 -20.73 -36.06 -34.79
CA SER A 387 -21.22 -36.94 -35.85
C SER A 387 -22.75 -36.91 -35.84
N GLY A 388 -23.38 -37.08 -36.99
CA GLY A 388 -24.84 -36.92 -37.18
C GLY A 388 -25.65 -37.89 -36.30
N ILE A 389 -25.87 -37.46 -35.08
CA ILE A 389 -26.48 -38.24 -34.03
C ILE A 389 -27.88 -37.74 -33.77
N PRO A 390 -28.81 -38.64 -33.42
CA PRO A 390 -30.15 -38.28 -32.98
C PRO A 390 -30.06 -37.38 -31.72
N ASN A 391 -31.02 -36.47 -31.57
CA ASN A 391 -31.13 -35.56 -30.39
C ASN A 391 -31.14 -36.29 -29.03
N MET A 392 -31.23 -37.61 -29.03
CA MET A 392 -31.20 -38.48 -27.87
C MET A 392 -30.29 -39.67 -28.15
N ALA A 393 -29.31 -39.90 -27.31
CA ALA A 393 -28.48 -41.09 -27.27
C ALA A 393 -28.89 -41.97 -26.08
N ILE A 394 -29.26 -43.20 -26.34
CA ILE A 394 -29.57 -44.19 -25.29
C ILE A 394 -28.32 -45.06 -25.10
N HIS A 395 -27.83 -45.11 -23.90
CA HIS A 395 -26.70 -45.94 -23.49
C HIS A 395 -27.13 -46.84 -22.33
N ARG A 396 -26.43 -47.98 -22.12
CA ARG A 396 -26.76 -48.92 -21.05
C ARG A 396 -26.76 -48.29 -19.64
N ASN A 397 -26.03 -47.21 -19.45
CA ASN A 397 -25.85 -46.54 -18.16
C ASN A 397 -26.72 -45.29 -18.03
N GLY A 398 -27.48 -44.89 -19.07
CA GLY A 398 -28.29 -43.69 -19.04
C GLY A 398 -28.74 -43.21 -20.41
N VAL A 399 -29.35 -42.04 -20.39
CA VAL A 399 -29.80 -41.33 -21.58
C VAL A 399 -29.11 -40.01 -21.66
N ALA A 400 -28.61 -39.65 -22.84
CA ALA A 400 -28.08 -38.33 -23.12
C ALA A 400 -28.95 -37.61 -24.16
N PHE A 401 -29.24 -36.33 -23.92
CA PHE A 401 -29.93 -35.46 -24.86
C PHE A 401 -28.96 -34.41 -25.37
N GLY A 402 -28.95 -34.17 -26.68
CA GLY A 402 -28.11 -33.15 -27.29
C GLY A 402 -26.60 -33.47 -27.34
N ALA A 403 -26.20 -34.66 -26.94
CA ALA A 403 -24.84 -35.16 -27.02
C ALA A 403 -24.81 -36.69 -27.02
N PHE A 404 -23.68 -37.32 -27.33
CA PHE A 404 -23.46 -38.72 -26.97
C PHE A 404 -23.44 -38.87 -25.46
N TYR A 405 -23.84 -40.05 -24.98
CA TYR A 405 -23.65 -40.38 -23.58
C TYR A 405 -22.14 -40.44 -23.29
N ASP A 406 -21.69 -39.55 -22.43
CA ASP A 406 -20.30 -39.52 -21.98
C ASP A 406 -20.16 -40.42 -20.74
N SER A 407 -19.41 -41.52 -20.88
CA SER A 407 -19.17 -42.45 -19.78
C SER A 407 -18.29 -41.87 -18.68
N ASP A 408 -17.44 -40.87 -18.99
CA ASP A 408 -16.53 -40.24 -18.04
C ASP A 408 -17.29 -39.22 -17.16
N VAL A 409 -18.30 -38.57 -17.72
CA VAL A 409 -19.24 -37.71 -16.95
C VAL A 409 -20.20 -38.56 -16.12
N GLY A 410 -20.57 -39.77 -16.61
CA GLY A 410 -21.43 -40.70 -15.93
C GLY A 410 -22.86 -40.19 -15.67
N GLY A 411 -23.61 -40.93 -14.87
CA GLY A 411 -24.98 -40.59 -14.43
C GLY A 411 -26.10 -41.01 -15.38
N PRO A 412 -27.32 -41.20 -14.87
CA PRO A 412 -28.44 -41.80 -15.64
C PRO A 412 -29.05 -40.84 -16.66
N LEU A 413 -28.82 -39.55 -16.53
CA LEU A 413 -29.35 -38.52 -17.42
C LEU A 413 -28.31 -37.43 -17.67
N GLN A 414 -27.92 -37.27 -18.92
CA GLN A 414 -27.02 -36.23 -19.37
C GLN A 414 -27.75 -35.29 -20.33
N VAL A 415 -27.55 -33.98 -20.18
CA VAL A 415 -28.02 -32.97 -21.11
C VAL A 415 -26.83 -32.13 -21.54
N GLU A 416 -26.58 -32.06 -22.84
CA GLU A 416 -25.42 -31.33 -23.40
C GLU A 416 -24.08 -31.77 -22.78
N GLY A 417 -23.90 -33.09 -22.56
CA GLY A 417 -22.69 -33.63 -21.96
C GLY A 417 -22.54 -33.36 -20.45
N ARG A 418 -23.59 -32.86 -19.80
CA ARG A 418 -23.61 -32.62 -18.35
C ARG A 418 -24.53 -33.61 -17.66
N ASN A 419 -24.05 -34.20 -16.60
CA ASN A 419 -24.93 -34.98 -15.70
C ASN A 419 -25.82 -34.02 -14.90
N ILE A 420 -27.13 -34.00 -15.18
CA ILE A 420 -28.11 -33.16 -14.48
C ILE A 420 -28.79 -33.88 -13.30
N ALA A 421 -28.50 -35.16 -13.09
CA ALA A 421 -29.26 -35.98 -12.15
C ALA A 421 -28.73 -35.91 -10.70
N ASN A 422 -27.50 -35.54 -10.44
CA ASN A 422 -26.96 -35.60 -9.07
C ASN A 422 -25.79 -34.63 -8.82
N PHE A 423 -26.08 -33.46 -8.37
CA PHE A 423 -25.13 -32.73 -7.52
C PHE A 423 -25.33 -33.18 -6.07
N THR A 424 -24.75 -34.32 -5.71
CA THR A 424 -24.73 -34.77 -4.32
C THR A 424 -23.45 -34.21 -3.65
N TYR A 425 -23.60 -33.72 -2.44
CA TYR A 425 -22.42 -33.48 -1.58
C TYR A 425 -21.68 -34.80 -1.42
N SER A 426 -20.51 -34.93 -2.02
CA SER A 426 -19.70 -36.14 -2.05
C SER A 426 -18.38 -35.94 -1.32
N LEU A 427 -17.95 -37.01 -0.62
CA LEU A 427 -16.58 -37.05 -0.06
C LEU A 427 -15.54 -37.30 -1.16
N GLU A 428 -15.97 -37.80 -2.30
CA GLU A 428 -15.13 -37.93 -3.49
C GLU A 428 -15.15 -36.65 -4.32
N GLU A 429 -14.05 -36.38 -4.98
CA GLU A 429 -13.92 -35.24 -5.89
C GLU A 429 -14.86 -35.41 -7.09
N GLN A 430 -15.53 -34.33 -7.46
CA GLN A 430 -16.46 -34.30 -8.59
C GLN A 430 -16.22 -33.06 -9.44
N TRP A 431 -16.16 -33.20 -10.75
CA TRP A 431 -16.23 -32.09 -11.67
C TRP A 431 -17.64 -31.48 -11.68
N THR A 432 -17.77 -30.17 -11.51
CA THR A 432 -19.07 -29.48 -11.46
C THR A 432 -19.73 -29.31 -12.84
N GLY A 433 -19.01 -29.57 -13.93
CA GLY A 433 -19.45 -29.25 -15.28
C GLY A 433 -19.22 -27.76 -15.65
N GLU A 434 -18.64 -26.98 -14.78
CA GLU A 434 -18.38 -25.56 -14.96
C GLU A 434 -16.90 -25.28 -15.15
N TYR A 435 -16.59 -24.12 -15.73
CA TYR A 435 -15.23 -23.64 -15.90
C TYR A 435 -15.07 -22.29 -15.18
N TRP A 436 -13.90 -22.06 -14.63
CA TRP A 436 -13.53 -20.79 -14.03
C TRP A 436 -13.17 -19.78 -15.11
N LEU A 437 -12.95 -18.51 -14.73
CA LEU A 437 -12.65 -17.40 -15.64
C LEU A 437 -11.39 -17.60 -16.49
N ASP A 438 -10.45 -18.41 -16.03
CA ASP A 438 -9.21 -18.79 -16.71
C ASP A 438 -9.35 -20.03 -17.62
N GLY A 439 -10.56 -20.59 -17.74
CA GLY A 439 -10.84 -21.79 -18.53
C GLY A 439 -10.60 -23.12 -17.81
N LYS A 440 -10.14 -23.11 -16.57
CA LYS A 440 -9.92 -24.33 -15.78
C LYS A 440 -11.24 -24.93 -15.30
N LYS A 441 -11.31 -26.26 -15.27
CA LYS A 441 -12.47 -26.99 -14.72
C LYS A 441 -12.67 -26.69 -13.25
N ILE A 442 -13.92 -26.50 -12.84
CA ILE A 442 -14.29 -26.33 -11.43
C ILE A 442 -14.67 -27.71 -10.85
N TYR A 443 -14.02 -28.06 -9.77
CA TYR A 443 -14.28 -29.27 -9.00
C TYR A 443 -14.96 -28.92 -7.67
N THR A 444 -15.67 -29.91 -7.12
CA THR A 444 -16.21 -29.82 -5.77
C THR A 444 -15.87 -31.10 -4.98
N LYS A 445 -15.57 -30.90 -3.71
CA LYS A 445 -15.33 -31.99 -2.77
C LYS A 445 -15.80 -31.60 -1.38
N THR A 446 -16.48 -32.51 -0.70
CA THR A 446 -16.86 -32.35 0.70
C THR A 446 -15.84 -33.07 1.58
N VAL A 447 -15.35 -32.41 2.59
CA VAL A 447 -14.35 -32.95 3.52
C VAL A 447 -14.95 -32.99 4.92
N THR A 448 -14.84 -34.12 5.59
CA THR A 448 -15.19 -34.23 7.01
C THR A 448 -14.09 -33.59 7.83
N VAL A 449 -14.45 -32.68 8.72
CA VAL A 449 -13.51 -31.95 9.55
C VAL A 449 -13.73 -32.21 11.03
N ASN A 450 -12.63 -32.36 11.75
CA ASN A 450 -12.65 -32.51 13.20
C ASN A 450 -12.24 -31.21 13.86
N PHE A 451 -12.84 -30.92 15.00
CA PHE A 451 -12.47 -29.77 15.83
C PHE A 451 -12.01 -30.23 17.22
N ASN A 452 -10.88 -29.70 17.62
CA ASN A 452 -10.44 -29.65 19.01
C ASN A 452 -10.35 -28.17 19.42
N ASP A 453 -9.97 -27.83 20.61
CA ASP A 453 -9.76 -26.43 21.00
C ASP A 453 -8.62 -25.78 20.20
N GLY A 454 -8.91 -24.63 19.59
CA GLY A 454 -7.97 -23.88 18.77
C GLY A 454 -8.17 -24.02 17.25
N PRO A 455 -7.21 -23.54 16.45
CA PRO A 455 -7.23 -23.78 15.02
C PRO A 455 -7.01 -25.26 14.71
N ASN A 456 -7.92 -25.84 13.94
CA ASN A 456 -7.84 -27.25 13.57
C ASN A 456 -7.56 -27.36 12.09
N THR A 457 -6.53 -28.09 11.74
CA THR A 457 -6.10 -28.34 10.38
C THR A 457 -6.49 -29.77 9.98
N THR A 458 -7.20 -29.90 8.87
CA THR A 458 -7.63 -31.18 8.29
C THR A 458 -7.14 -31.26 6.86
N PRO A 459 -6.44 -32.33 6.45
CA PRO A 459 -6.09 -32.55 5.05
C PRO A 459 -7.36 -32.68 4.20
N HIS A 460 -7.44 -31.94 3.10
CA HIS A 460 -8.57 -32.05 2.17
C HIS A 460 -8.41 -33.18 1.15
N GLY A 461 -7.19 -33.72 1.01
CA GLY A 461 -6.93 -34.84 0.11
C GLY A 461 -7.24 -34.52 -1.36
N ILE A 462 -6.98 -33.29 -1.80
CA ILE A 462 -7.12 -32.86 -3.19
C ILE A 462 -5.71 -32.76 -3.77
N GLU A 463 -5.48 -33.50 -4.85
CA GLU A 463 -4.23 -33.41 -5.60
C GLU A 463 -4.26 -32.22 -6.55
N ASN A 464 -3.14 -31.49 -6.63
CA ASN A 464 -2.97 -30.32 -7.49
C ASN A 464 -4.03 -29.23 -7.25
N PHE A 465 -4.31 -28.96 -5.99
CA PHE A 465 -5.24 -27.90 -5.58
C PHE A 465 -4.78 -26.54 -6.12
N GLY A 466 -5.60 -25.92 -6.93
CA GLY A 466 -5.34 -24.62 -7.53
C GLY A 466 -6.07 -23.50 -6.79
N THR A 467 -6.94 -22.78 -7.49
CA THR A 467 -7.68 -21.65 -6.93
C THR A 467 -8.94 -22.11 -6.19
N LEU A 468 -9.08 -21.70 -4.94
CA LEU A 468 -10.35 -21.83 -4.21
C LEU A 468 -11.35 -20.82 -4.77
N ILE A 469 -12.50 -21.29 -5.23
CA ILE A 469 -13.55 -20.46 -5.82
C ILE A 469 -14.61 -20.12 -4.78
N ASP A 470 -15.07 -21.13 -4.08
CA ASP A 470 -16.13 -21.00 -3.09
C ASP A 470 -16.02 -22.12 -2.06
N TRP A 471 -16.66 -21.92 -0.93
CA TRP A 471 -16.69 -22.90 0.13
C TRP A 471 -17.92 -22.76 1.00
N GLN A 472 -18.36 -23.87 1.58
CA GLN A 472 -19.47 -23.92 2.51
C GLN A 472 -19.15 -24.80 3.69
N ILE A 473 -19.38 -24.30 4.90
CA ILE A 473 -19.32 -25.09 6.14
C ILE A 473 -20.73 -25.51 6.53
N ARG A 474 -20.87 -26.77 6.93
CA ARG A 474 -22.08 -27.33 7.52
C ARG A 474 -21.76 -28.16 8.75
N TRP A 475 -22.59 -28.04 9.74
CA TRP A 475 -22.54 -28.89 10.93
C TRP A 475 -23.92 -29.13 11.49
N TYR A 476 -24.08 -30.25 12.17
CA TYR A 476 -25.31 -30.56 12.86
C TYR A 476 -25.28 -30.05 14.30
N ASP A 477 -26.20 -29.19 14.67
CA ASP A 477 -26.39 -28.70 16.03
C ASP A 477 -27.24 -29.70 16.80
N THR A 478 -26.65 -30.39 17.77
CA THR A 478 -27.32 -31.44 18.53
C THR A 478 -28.36 -30.89 19.50
N MET A 479 -28.27 -29.63 19.90
CA MET A 479 -29.18 -28.99 20.83
C MET A 479 -30.48 -28.57 20.12
N ASP A 480 -30.35 -27.91 19.00
CA ASP A 480 -31.47 -27.45 18.18
C ASP A 480 -31.97 -28.51 17.22
N LYS A 481 -31.26 -29.65 17.12
CA LYS A 481 -31.55 -30.77 16.20
C LYS A 481 -31.66 -30.33 14.74
N ASN A 482 -30.82 -29.40 14.33
CA ASN A 482 -30.84 -28.78 13.02
C ASN A 482 -29.45 -28.68 12.39
N TRP A 483 -29.42 -28.73 11.05
CA TRP A 483 -28.23 -28.38 10.29
C TRP A 483 -28.02 -26.88 10.28
N ARG A 484 -26.78 -26.46 10.58
CA ARG A 484 -26.31 -25.08 10.48
C ARG A 484 -25.33 -24.96 9.32
N TYR A 485 -25.24 -23.77 8.74
CA TYR A 485 -24.34 -23.50 7.63
C TYR A 485 -23.89 -22.03 7.62
N GLY A 486 -22.72 -21.83 7.01
CA GLY A 486 -22.11 -20.51 6.87
C GLY A 486 -21.25 -20.10 8.05
N ASN A 487 -20.57 -18.98 7.89
CA ASN A 487 -19.79 -18.29 8.93
C ASN A 487 -20.73 -17.55 9.88
N ARG A 488 -21.47 -18.26 10.69
CA ARG A 488 -22.47 -17.64 11.56
C ARG A 488 -22.03 -17.64 13.02
N ARG A 489 -22.16 -16.49 13.64
CA ARG A 489 -22.21 -16.37 15.09
C ARG A 489 -23.64 -16.65 15.52
N ASP A 490 -23.85 -17.73 16.23
CA ASP A 490 -25.14 -18.03 16.83
C ASP A 490 -25.28 -17.22 18.13
N ASN A 491 -26.53 -16.90 18.54
CA ASN A 491 -26.84 -16.23 19.81
C ASN A 491 -26.32 -16.99 21.06
N ASN A 492 -25.81 -18.20 20.86
CA ASN A 492 -25.24 -19.08 21.89
C ASN A 492 -23.73 -19.22 21.82
N ASP A 493 -23.01 -18.21 21.31
CA ASP A 493 -21.54 -18.13 21.29
C ASP A 493 -20.80 -19.19 20.46
N ILE A 494 -21.46 -19.89 19.55
CA ILE A 494 -20.80 -20.80 18.62
C ILE A 494 -20.46 -20.05 17.35
N CYS A 495 -19.17 -19.92 17.09
CA CYS A 495 -18.66 -19.37 15.83
C CYS A 495 -17.72 -20.38 15.19
N ILE A 496 -18.08 -20.88 14.00
CA ILE A 496 -17.22 -21.76 13.21
C ILE A 496 -16.90 -21.03 11.91
N VAL A 497 -15.62 -20.79 11.68
CA VAL A 497 -15.15 -20.08 10.49
C VAL A 497 -14.03 -20.84 9.80
N LEU A 498 -14.04 -20.83 8.49
CA LEU A 498 -12.88 -21.22 7.70
C LEU A 498 -11.81 -20.15 7.87
N SER A 499 -10.66 -20.54 8.39
CA SER A 499 -9.54 -19.63 8.60
C SER A 499 -8.64 -19.55 7.38
N SER A 500 -8.35 -20.69 6.77
CA SER A 500 -7.58 -20.78 5.52
C SER A 500 -7.82 -22.12 4.81
N VAL A 501 -7.56 -22.12 3.53
CA VAL A 501 -7.35 -23.32 2.72
C VAL A 501 -6.03 -23.12 2.00
N ASP A 502 -5.12 -24.04 2.15
CA ASP A 502 -3.83 -24.07 1.44
C ASP A 502 -3.79 -25.25 0.45
N ALA A 503 -2.64 -25.53 -0.13
CA ALA A 503 -2.50 -26.59 -1.13
C ALA A 503 -2.87 -28.01 -0.63
N THR A 504 -2.87 -28.24 0.68
CA THR A 504 -3.05 -29.57 1.27
C THR A 504 -4.10 -29.63 2.37
N ASN A 505 -4.41 -28.53 3.01
CA ASN A 505 -5.18 -28.50 4.24
C ASN A 505 -6.27 -27.44 4.27
N ILE A 506 -7.29 -27.74 5.07
CA ILE A 506 -8.31 -26.79 5.50
C ILE A 506 -8.05 -26.48 6.96
N THR A 507 -7.96 -25.23 7.30
CA THR A 507 -7.87 -24.78 8.71
C THR A 507 -9.17 -24.11 9.12
N ILE A 508 -9.79 -24.65 10.16
CA ILE A 508 -11.04 -24.15 10.72
C ILE A 508 -10.77 -23.62 12.12
N LYS A 509 -11.38 -22.51 12.44
CA LYS A 509 -11.35 -21.92 13.75
C LYS A 509 -12.75 -21.97 14.36
N ALA A 510 -12.86 -22.59 15.50
CA ALA A 510 -14.08 -22.59 16.28
C ALA A 510 -13.88 -21.80 17.58
N ALA A 511 -14.88 -21.02 17.98
CA ALA A 511 -14.89 -20.27 19.22
C ALA A 511 -16.25 -20.45 19.93
N GLY A 512 -16.23 -20.49 21.27
CA GLY A 512 -17.41 -20.65 22.10
C GLY A 512 -17.27 -21.82 23.09
N SER A 513 -17.87 -21.69 24.27
CA SER A 513 -17.66 -22.63 25.37
C SER A 513 -18.39 -23.97 25.24
N SER A 514 -19.32 -24.11 24.29
CA SER A 514 -20.17 -25.29 24.17
C SER A 514 -20.16 -25.98 22.79
N TRP A 515 -19.28 -25.57 21.90
CA TRP A 515 -19.31 -26.04 20.52
C TRP A 515 -18.98 -27.54 20.37
N GLN A 516 -18.08 -28.07 21.19
CA GLN A 516 -17.67 -29.48 21.10
C GLN A 516 -18.81 -30.45 21.41
N SER A 517 -19.61 -30.14 22.39
CA SER A 517 -20.75 -30.97 22.81
C SER A 517 -22.00 -30.76 21.96
N ARG A 518 -22.12 -29.63 21.28
CA ARG A 518 -23.30 -29.25 20.50
C ARG A 518 -23.17 -29.54 19.00
N THR A 519 -21.97 -29.68 18.48
CA THR A 519 -21.77 -29.88 17.04
C THR A 519 -21.26 -31.27 16.71
N LYS A 520 -21.88 -31.91 15.73
CA LYS A 520 -21.43 -33.15 15.13
C LYS A 520 -21.62 -33.10 13.62
N ASP A 521 -21.17 -34.15 12.92
CA ASP A 521 -21.31 -34.31 11.47
C ASP A 521 -20.88 -33.01 10.75
N ARG A 522 -19.59 -32.72 10.80
CA ARG A 522 -19.01 -31.44 10.37
C ARG A 522 -18.37 -31.60 9.02
N TYR A 523 -18.78 -30.77 8.09
CA TYR A 523 -18.36 -30.87 6.71
C TYR A 523 -17.96 -29.49 6.16
N VAL A 524 -16.92 -29.49 5.33
CA VAL A 524 -16.57 -28.34 4.48
C VAL A 524 -16.66 -28.81 3.03
N THR A 525 -17.48 -28.13 2.28
CA THR A 525 -17.53 -28.34 0.83
C THR A 525 -16.71 -27.24 0.17
N LEU A 526 -15.75 -27.63 -0.65
CA LEU A 526 -14.88 -26.73 -1.41
C LEU A 526 -15.29 -26.77 -2.88
N ARG A 527 -15.24 -25.62 -3.54
CA ARG A 527 -15.26 -25.48 -5.00
C ARG A 527 -13.94 -24.83 -5.42
N TYR A 528 -13.23 -25.45 -6.34
CA TYR A 528 -11.85 -25.07 -6.66
C TYR A 528 -11.47 -25.49 -8.07
N THR A 529 -10.40 -24.90 -8.59
CA THR A 529 -9.71 -25.38 -9.79
C THR A 529 -8.52 -26.26 -9.41
N LYS A 530 -7.99 -27.00 -10.37
CA LYS A 530 -6.72 -27.74 -10.21
C LYS A 530 -5.62 -27.06 -10.99
N GLU A 531 -4.39 -27.15 -10.49
CA GLU A 531 -3.21 -26.77 -11.26
C GLU A 531 -2.91 -27.84 -12.30
N GLU A 532 -2.55 -27.43 -13.50
CA GLU A 532 -2.07 -28.34 -14.52
C GLU A 532 -0.69 -28.85 -14.09
N VAL A 533 -0.53 -30.15 -14.05
CA VAL A 533 0.79 -30.77 -13.90
C VAL A 533 1.44 -30.70 -15.27
N GLU A 534 2.48 -29.90 -15.42
CA GLU A 534 3.34 -30.01 -16.60
C GLU A 534 3.94 -31.42 -16.62
N GLU A 535 3.52 -32.22 -17.62
CA GLU A 535 4.13 -33.53 -17.91
C GLU A 535 5.55 -33.41 -18.44
#